data_9de17d2e9aea8bd26a148f1037e0218e
#
_entry.id   9de17d2e9aea8bd26a148f1037e0218e
#
_cell.length_a   1.000
_cell.length_b   1.000
_cell.length_c   1.000
_cell.angle_alpha   90.00
_cell.angle_beta   90.00
_cell.angle_gamma   90.00
#
_symmetry.space_group_name_H-M   'P 1'
#
loop_
_entity.id
_entity.type
_entity.pdbx_description
1 polymer ?
#
loop_
_entity_poly.entity_id
_entity_poly.type
_entity_poly.pdbx_seq_one_letter_code
_entity_poly.pdbx_strand_id
1 'polypeptide(L)'
;MGLVSVGGHLPGYHGGMSLATFVLRSLPPSPARVLEIGCGPVGDLTSAIAAAGYDIVAVDPVAPEGPLFRRIPFEDFTEPGPFDAVVASLSMHHIADLTRTAAAIVDRLVPGGRFILEEWDRDRLLDEATARWYFHQRHAAAATGLRTGDAPLPSRYEEWRRSWLADHGDLHGYAAMRAQLMAPFRERFFTWRPYLYRYALHESLEPLERALIEEGAIQATGFRWVGELDPP
;
A
#
# COMPACT_ATOMS: atom_id res chain seq x y z
N MET A 1 20.92 5.79 -24.69
CA MET A 1 21.02 4.32 -24.52
C MET A 1 19.95 3.94 -23.49
N GLY A 2 18.77 3.51 -23.98
CA GLY A 2 17.59 3.32 -23.16
C GLY A 2 17.66 1.98 -22.41
N LEU A 3 17.45 2.02 -21.10
CA LEU A 3 17.22 0.84 -20.28
C LEU A 3 15.82 0.30 -20.55
N VAL A 4 15.73 -0.80 -21.28
CA VAL A 4 14.52 -1.59 -21.45
C VAL A 4 14.30 -2.36 -20.15
N SER A 5 13.30 -1.95 -19.36
CA SER A 5 12.79 -2.71 -18.22
C SER A 5 12.13 -3.99 -18.75
N VAL A 6 12.75 -5.14 -18.50
CA VAL A 6 12.14 -6.45 -18.76
C VAL A 6 11.24 -6.78 -17.57
N GLY A 7 10.06 -6.19 -17.54
CA GLY A 7 9.01 -6.56 -16.59
C GLY A 7 8.41 -7.91 -16.96
N GLY A 8 8.67 -8.93 -16.14
CA GLY A 8 8.00 -10.23 -16.25
C GLY A 8 6.49 -10.06 -16.04
N HIS A 9 5.72 -10.20 -17.09
CA HIS A 9 4.26 -10.12 -17.09
C HIS A 9 3.70 -11.38 -16.42
N LEU A 10 3.19 -11.26 -15.19
CA LEU A 10 2.28 -12.26 -14.64
C LEU A 10 0.93 -12.12 -15.37
N PRO A 11 0.43 -13.14 -16.06
CA PRO A 11 -0.81 -13.00 -16.83
C PRO A 11 -2.01 -12.77 -15.92
N GLY A 12 -2.82 -11.73 -16.21
CA GLY A 12 -4.11 -11.48 -15.59
C GLY A 12 -4.19 -10.33 -14.57
N TYR A 13 -3.19 -9.47 -14.45
CA TYR A 13 -3.27 -8.26 -13.62
C TYR A 13 -3.88 -7.09 -14.41
N HIS A 14 -5.20 -7.06 -14.53
CA HIS A 14 -5.93 -5.93 -15.12
C HIS A 14 -6.44 -5.00 -14.03
N GLY A 15 -6.52 -3.69 -14.33
CA GLY A 15 -7.03 -2.67 -13.43
C GLY A 15 -8.45 -3.02 -12.92
N GLY A 16 -8.68 -2.87 -11.60
CA GLY A 16 -9.95 -3.21 -10.95
C GLY A 16 -9.86 -4.40 -9.97
N MET A 17 -8.71 -5.08 -9.87
CA MET A 17 -8.53 -6.19 -8.92
C MET A 17 -8.54 -5.70 -7.47
N SER A 18 -9.38 -6.29 -6.59
CA SER A 18 -9.38 -5.98 -5.15
C SER A 18 -8.04 -6.27 -4.50
N LEU A 19 -7.77 -5.66 -3.33
CA LEU A 19 -6.56 -5.93 -2.56
C LEU A 19 -6.45 -7.41 -2.19
N ALA A 20 -7.51 -8.00 -1.65
CA ALA A 20 -7.52 -9.42 -1.26
C ALA A 20 -7.20 -10.33 -2.46
N THR A 21 -7.78 -10.06 -3.63
CA THR A 21 -7.49 -10.86 -4.84
C THR A 21 -6.03 -10.69 -5.28
N PHE A 22 -5.47 -9.48 -5.21
CA PHE A 22 -4.05 -9.24 -5.52
C PHE A 22 -3.14 -10.01 -4.58
N VAL A 23 -3.38 -9.91 -3.27
CA VAL A 23 -2.56 -10.58 -2.25
C VAL A 23 -2.66 -12.10 -2.41
N LEU A 24 -3.87 -12.67 -2.48
CA LEU A 24 -4.05 -14.12 -2.61
C LEU A 24 -3.39 -14.70 -3.88
N ARG A 25 -3.36 -13.95 -4.99
CA ARG A 25 -2.64 -14.37 -6.21
C ARG A 25 -1.12 -14.23 -6.09
N SER A 26 -0.65 -13.39 -5.20
CA SER A 26 0.77 -13.12 -4.98
C SER A 26 1.38 -14.01 -3.91
N LEU A 27 0.57 -14.59 -3.01
CA LEU A 27 1.01 -15.54 -2.00
C LEU A 27 1.57 -16.84 -2.62
N PRO A 28 2.53 -17.52 -1.96
CA PRO A 28 2.89 -18.88 -2.32
C PRO A 28 1.68 -19.82 -2.16
N PRO A 29 1.71 -21.03 -2.75
CA PRO A 29 0.63 -22.01 -2.59
C PRO A 29 0.37 -22.34 -1.11
N SER A 30 -0.92 -22.46 -0.74
CA SER A 30 -1.31 -22.97 0.59
C SER A 30 -0.95 -24.47 0.70
N PRO A 31 -0.57 -24.97 1.90
CA PRO A 31 -0.44 -24.20 3.14
C PRO A 31 0.85 -23.39 3.17
N ALA A 32 0.76 -22.16 3.66
CA ALA A 32 1.90 -21.26 3.87
C ALA A 32 1.63 -20.34 5.07
N ARG A 33 2.70 -19.90 5.73
CA ARG A 33 2.64 -19.02 6.90
C ARG A 33 2.83 -17.58 6.47
N VAL A 34 1.91 -16.69 6.83
CA VAL A 34 1.85 -15.30 6.40
C VAL A 34 1.90 -14.36 7.61
N LEU A 35 2.67 -13.28 7.50
CA LEU A 35 2.64 -12.14 8.42
C LEU A 35 2.02 -10.95 7.71
N GLU A 36 0.99 -10.34 8.29
CA GLU A 36 0.46 -9.05 7.82
C GLU A 36 0.90 -7.93 8.74
N ILE A 37 1.48 -6.87 8.18
CA ILE A 37 1.91 -5.67 8.89
C ILE A 37 0.96 -4.52 8.53
N GLY A 38 0.25 -3.98 9.54
CA GLY A 38 -0.71 -2.91 9.33
C GLY A 38 -2.10 -3.41 8.91
N CYS A 39 -2.67 -4.35 9.67
CA CYS A 39 -4.01 -4.90 9.38
C CYS A 39 -5.16 -3.92 9.71
N GLY A 40 -4.86 -2.82 10.39
CA GLY A 40 -5.85 -1.84 10.82
C GLY A 40 -6.86 -2.37 11.85
N PRO A 41 -7.89 -1.56 12.18
CA PRO A 41 -8.84 -1.91 13.24
C PRO A 41 -9.88 -2.96 12.83
N VAL A 42 -9.98 -3.33 11.56
CA VAL A 42 -11.00 -4.26 11.04
C VAL A 42 -10.41 -5.64 10.73
N GLY A 43 -9.21 -5.71 10.16
CA GLY A 43 -8.54 -6.97 9.82
C GLY A 43 -9.19 -7.75 8.67
N ASP A 44 -9.81 -7.06 7.71
CA ASP A 44 -10.52 -7.69 6.59
C ASP A 44 -9.60 -8.53 5.71
N LEU A 45 -8.40 -8.03 5.43
CA LEU A 45 -7.43 -8.76 4.61
C LEU A 45 -6.91 -10.00 5.36
N THR A 46 -6.59 -9.87 6.65
CA THR A 46 -6.23 -11.02 7.52
C THR A 46 -7.30 -12.11 7.45
N SER A 47 -8.56 -11.72 7.61
CA SER A 47 -9.71 -12.64 7.57
C SER A 47 -9.84 -13.34 6.22
N ALA A 48 -9.63 -12.61 5.11
CA ALA A 48 -9.66 -13.17 3.76
C ALA A 48 -8.53 -14.17 3.51
N ILE A 49 -7.31 -13.89 4.00
CA ILE A 49 -6.15 -14.77 3.89
C ILE A 49 -6.37 -16.05 4.72
N ALA A 50 -6.85 -15.91 5.97
CA ALA A 50 -7.18 -17.05 6.82
C ALA A 50 -8.28 -17.95 6.21
N ALA A 51 -9.33 -17.34 5.65
CA ALA A 51 -10.42 -18.07 4.96
C ALA A 51 -9.93 -18.82 3.70
N ALA A 52 -8.84 -18.37 3.09
CA ALA A 52 -8.19 -19.05 1.96
C ALA A 52 -7.25 -20.19 2.39
N GLY A 53 -7.16 -20.51 3.70
CA GLY A 53 -6.43 -21.68 4.22
C GLY A 53 -4.95 -21.40 4.54
N TYR A 54 -4.57 -20.15 4.76
CA TYR A 54 -3.23 -19.78 5.19
C TYR A 54 -3.13 -19.69 6.73
N ASP A 55 -1.96 -20.02 7.27
CA ASP A 55 -1.59 -19.71 8.67
C ASP A 55 -1.14 -18.26 8.73
N ILE A 56 -1.98 -17.37 9.28
CA ILE A 56 -1.70 -15.94 9.29
C ILE A 56 -1.66 -15.38 10.71
N VAL A 57 -0.69 -14.50 10.96
CA VAL A 57 -0.67 -13.57 12.08
C VAL A 57 -0.60 -12.15 11.55
N ALA A 58 -1.33 -11.22 12.17
CA ALA A 58 -1.37 -9.82 11.78
C ALA A 58 -1.02 -8.90 12.95
N VAL A 59 -0.25 -7.85 12.67
CA VAL A 59 0.20 -6.88 13.67
C VAL A 59 -0.23 -5.47 13.29
N ASP A 60 -0.77 -4.74 14.27
CA ASP A 60 -1.15 -3.32 14.12
C ASP A 60 -1.39 -2.73 15.52
N PRO A 61 -1.00 -1.47 15.82
CA PRO A 61 -1.30 -0.83 17.10
C PRO A 61 -2.79 -0.75 17.45
N VAL A 62 -3.65 -0.78 16.42
CA VAL A 62 -5.13 -0.74 16.57
C VAL A 62 -5.81 -2.03 16.10
N ALA A 63 -5.06 -3.14 15.97
CA ALA A 63 -5.61 -4.42 15.55
C ALA A 63 -6.84 -4.83 16.36
N PRO A 64 -7.80 -5.57 15.75
CA PRO A 64 -8.94 -6.11 16.50
C PRO A 64 -8.49 -7.16 17.52
N GLU A 65 -9.40 -7.57 18.39
CA GLU A 65 -9.16 -8.69 19.28
C GLU A 65 -9.34 -10.02 18.54
N GLY A 66 -8.52 -11.01 18.90
CA GLY A 66 -8.64 -12.34 18.32
C GLY A 66 -7.32 -13.09 18.19
N PRO A 67 -7.34 -14.39 17.95
CA PRO A 67 -6.13 -15.23 17.94
C PRO A 67 -5.18 -14.90 16.79
N LEU A 68 -5.67 -14.33 15.68
CA LEU A 68 -4.87 -13.96 14.52
C LEU A 68 -4.15 -12.62 14.70
N PHE A 69 -4.52 -11.81 15.67
CA PHE A 69 -4.13 -10.41 15.77
C PHE A 69 -3.20 -10.15 16.95
N ARG A 70 -2.26 -9.23 16.74
CA ARG A 70 -1.36 -8.68 17.78
C ARG A 70 -1.52 -7.17 17.77
N ARG A 71 -2.10 -6.62 18.83
CA ARG A 71 -2.30 -5.17 19.00
C ARG A 71 -1.02 -4.50 19.50
N ILE A 72 0.00 -4.50 18.66
CA ILE A 72 1.32 -3.89 18.90
C ILE A 72 1.85 -3.29 17.61
N PRO A 73 2.74 -2.30 17.65
CA PRO A 73 3.49 -1.87 16.48
C PRO A 73 4.43 -3.00 16.02
N PHE A 74 4.76 -3.01 14.72
CA PHE A 74 5.61 -4.06 14.14
C PHE A 74 7.01 -4.10 14.77
N GLU A 75 7.54 -2.96 15.19
CA GLU A 75 8.84 -2.85 15.87
C GLU A 75 8.91 -3.66 17.18
N ASP A 76 7.77 -3.87 17.82
CA ASP A 76 7.64 -4.63 19.08
C ASP A 76 7.23 -6.10 18.82
N PHE A 77 7.03 -6.50 17.58
CA PHE A 77 6.66 -7.87 17.23
C PHE A 77 7.85 -8.81 17.35
N THR A 78 7.76 -9.76 18.30
CA THR A 78 8.86 -10.67 18.66
C THR A 78 8.62 -12.12 18.26
N GLU A 79 7.45 -12.48 17.73
CA GLU A 79 7.22 -13.85 17.26
C GLU A 79 8.22 -14.20 16.14
N PRO A 80 8.91 -15.33 16.27
CA PRO A 80 9.91 -15.71 15.29
C PRO A 80 9.27 -16.19 13.98
N GLY A 81 10.01 -16.01 12.89
CA GLY A 81 9.75 -16.70 11.64
C GLY A 81 9.98 -18.22 11.77
N PRO A 82 10.09 -18.92 10.66
CA PRO A 82 10.01 -18.34 9.33
C PRO A 82 8.56 -18.10 8.86
N PHE A 83 8.41 -17.10 7.97
CA PHE A 83 7.19 -16.86 7.21
C PHE A 83 7.48 -17.09 5.72
N ASP A 84 6.50 -17.62 4.99
CA ASP A 84 6.58 -17.80 3.54
C ASP A 84 6.28 -16.49 2.79
N ALA A 85 5.49 -15.62 3.42
CA ALA A 85 5.22 -14.29 2.91
C ALA A 85 5.00 -13.27 4.05
N VAL A 86 5.37 -12.03 3.75
CA VAL A 86 4.97 -10.83 4.50
C VAL A 86 4.10 -9.98 3.59
N VAL A 87 3.02 -9.45 4.13
CA VAL A 87 2.07 -8.58 3.43
C VAL A 87 1.99 -7.26 4.16
N ALA A 88 1.99 -6.14 3.45
CA ALA A 88 1.71 -4.83 4.02
C ALA A 88 0.81 -4.01 3.10
N SER A 89 -0.17 -3.33 3.67
CA SER A 89 -1.09 -2.49 2.90
C SER A 89 -1.29 -1.15 3.59
N LEU A 90 -0.90 -0.07 2.91
CA LEU A 90 -1.08 1.32 3.36
C LEU A 90 -0.55 1.58 4.78
N SER A 91 0.57 0.98 5.13
CA SER A 91 1.17 1.04 6.46
C SER A 91 2.65 1.46 6.45
N MET A 92 3.40 1.11 5.39
CA MET A 92 4.84 1.34 5.34
C MET A 92 5.22 2.81 5.20
N HIS A 93 4.35 3.65 4.64
CA HIS A 93 4.59 5.09 4.56
C HIS A 93 4.61 5.79 5.94
N HIS A 94 4.08 5.16 6.99
CA HIS A 94 4.11 5.65 8.38
C HIS A 94 5.29 5.12 9.21
N ILE A 95 6.02 4.13 8.73
CA ILE A 95 7.11 3.50 9.48
C ILE A 95 8.28 4.47 9.66
N ALA A 96 8.76 4.65 10.89
CA ALA A 96 9.82 5.60 11.18
C ALA A 96 11.18 5.23 10.55
N ASP A 97 11.53 3.94 10.51
CA ASP A 97 12.81 3.42 9.98
C ASP A 97 12.57 2.28 9.00
N LEU A 98 12.48 2.62 7.72
CA LEU A 98 12.27 1.67 6.63
C LEU A 98 13.41 0.65 6.50
N THR A 99 14.66 1.05 6.77
CA THR A 99 15.83 0.17 6.65
C THR A 99 15.81 -0.91 7.73
N ARG A 100 15.54 -0.51 8.98
CA ARG A 100 15.38 -1.46 10.09
C ARG A 100 14.19 -2.40 9.87
N THR A 101 13.09 -1.86 9.36
CA THR A 101 11.89 -2.65 9.02
C THR A 101 12.18 -3.65 7.91
N ALA A 102 12.90 -3.25 6.85
CA ALA A 102 13.33 -4.16 5.79
C ALA A 102 14.18 -5.31 6.34
N ALA A 103 15.17 -5.02 7.19
CA ALA A 103 15.99 -6.04 7.83
C ALA A 103 15.14 -7.00 8.69
N ALA A 104 14.20 -6.48 9.47
CA ALA A 104 13.32 -7.28 10.30
C ALA A 104 12.37 -8.17 9.49
N ILE A 105 11.95 -7.73 8.31
CA ILE A 105 11.15 -8.55 7.36
C ILE A 105 12.02 -9.66 6.76
N VAL A 106 13.24 -9.31 6.30
CA VAL A 106 14.20 -10.28 5.74
C VAL A 106 14.53 -11.40 6.74
N ASP A 107 14.82 -11.04 7.99
CA ASP A 107 15.15 -11.98 9.05
C ASP A 107 14.02 -12.97 9.39
N ARG A 108 12.78 -12.63 9.03
CA ARG A 108 11.60 -13.46 9.29
C ARG A 108 11.12 -14.28 8.09
N LEU A 109 11.61 -13.98 6.90
CA LEU A 109 11.23 -14.71 5.69
C LEU A 109 12.08 -15.96 5.48
N VAL A 110 11.46 -16.99 4.91
CA VAL A 110 12.20 -18.12 4.33
C VAL A 110 13.01 -17.65 3.11
N PRO A 111 14.11 -18.32 2.74
CA PRO A 111 14.72 -18.14 1.43
C PRO A 111 13.68 -18.36 0.31
N GLY A 112 13.58 -17.43 -0.64
CA GLY A 112 12.52 -17.41 -1.65
C GLY A 112 11.17 -16.90 -1.16
N GLY A 113 11.07 -16.47 0.10
CA GLY A 113 9.87 -15.87 0.67
C GLY A 113 9.51 -14.55 0.00
N ARG A 114 8.24 -14.17 0.08
CA ARG A 114 7.71 -13.02 -0.66
C ARG A 114 7.36 -11.86 0.27
N PHE A 115 7.69 -10.66 -0.16
CA PHE A 115 7.13 -9.44 0.42
C PHE A 115 6.16 -8.81 -0.58
N ILE A 116 4.89 -8.66 -0.18
CA ILE A 116 3.77 -8.21 -0.99
C ILE A 116 3.30 -6.88 -0.44
N LEU A 117 3.27 -5.85 -1.27
CA LEU A 117 3.03 -4.47 -0.86
C LEU A 117 1.94 -3.81 -1.72
N GLU A 118 0.93 -3.21 -1.09
CA GLU A 118 0.08 -2.18 -1.67
C GLU A 118 0.32 -0.89 -0.91
N GLU A 119 0.73 0.17 -1.60
CA GLU A 119 1.05 1.46 -1.01
C GLU A 119 0.67 2.61 -1.93
N TRP A 120 0.87 3.82 -1.45
CA TRP A 120 0.70 5.02 -2.22
C TRP A 120 1.93 5.92 -2.13
N ASP A 121 2.07 6.82 -3.11
CA ASP A 121 3.17 7.75 -3.21
C ASP A 121 2.68 9.18 -3.01
N ARG A 122 3.01 9.75 -1.87
CA ARG A 122 2.66 11.13 -1.54
C ARG A 122 3.30 12.14 -2.49
N ASP A 123 4.50 11.83 -3.01
CA ASP A 123 5.23 12.78 -3.86
C ASP A 123 4.55 12.93 -5.22
N ARG A 124 3.91 11.85 -5.73
CA ARG A 124 3.09 11.90 -6.95
C ARG A 124 1.77 12.65 -6.75
N LEU A 125 1.20 12.64 -5.55
CA LEU A 125 0.06 13.50 -5.24
C LEU A 125 0.45 14.98 -5.32
N LEU A 126 1.69 15.34 -5.03
CA LEU A 126 2.18 16.72 -5.07
C LEU A 126 2.50 17.25 -6.47
N ASP A 127 2.43 16.40 -7.51
CA ASP A 127 2.35 16.87 -8.89
C ASP A 127 1.20 17.87 -9.05
N GLU A 128 1.45 19.00 -9.70
CA GLU A 128 0.51 20.14 -9.69
C GLU A 128 -0.86 19.79 -10.30
N ALA A 129 -0.89 19.03 -11.39
CA ALA A 129 -2.14 18.62 -12.04
C ALA A 129 -2.92 17.64 -11.15
N THR A 130 -2.25 16.66 -10.58
CA THR A 130 -2.81 15.65 -9.68
C THR A 130 -3.35 16.29 -8.40
N ALA A 131 -2.57 17.18 -7.77
CA ALA A 131 -2.96 17.88 -6.55
C ALA A 131 -4.18 18.78 -6.77
N ARG A 132 -4.22 19.53 -7.89
CA ARG A 132 -5.37 20.38 -8.21
C ARG A 132 -6.62 19.55 -8.51
N TRP A 133 -6.51 18.49 -9.30
CA TRP A 133 -7.61 17.57 -9.54
C TRP A 133 -8.16 17.03 -8.21
N TYR A 134 -7.31 16.51 -7.35
CA TYR A 134 -7.70 15.95 -6.05
C TYR A 134 -8.38 17.00 -5.16
N PHE A 135 -7.81 18.22 -5.07
CA PHE A 135 -8.42 19.34 -4.34
C PHE A 135 -9.85 19.64 -4.82
N HIS A 136 -10.05 19.75 -6.14
CA HIS A 136 -11.37 20.03 -6.70
C HIS A 136 -12.35 18.88 -6.49
N GLN A 137 -11.90 17.62 -6.60
CA GLN A 137 -12.76 16.46 -6.34
C GLN A 137 -13.21 16.40 -4.88
N ARG A 138 -12.35 16.76 -3.93
CA ARG A 138 -12.74 16.84 -2.51
C ARG A 138 -13.86 17.86 -2.28
N HIS A 139 -13.81 19.01 -2.95
CA HIS A 139 -14.89 20.02 -2.88
C HIS A 139 -16.17 19.53 -3.54
N ALA A 140 -16.07 18.89 -4.69
CA ALA A 140 -17.24 18.31 -5.39
C ALA A 140 -17.88 17.19 -4.54
N ALA A 141 -17.08 16.30 -3.96
CA ALA A 141 -17.54 15.24 -3.07
C ALA A 141 -18.22 15.80 -1.81
N ALA A 142 -17.68 16.88 -1.23
CA ALA A 142 -18.30 17.54 -0.09
C ALA A 142 -19.66 18.18 -0.45
N ALA A 143 -19.76 18.82 -1.61
CA ALA A 143 -21.00 19.44 -2.10
C ALA A 143 -22.10 18.42 -2.41
N THR A 144 -21.74 17.18 -2.74
CA THR A 144 -22.67 16.08 -3.07
C THR A 144 -22.91 15.11 -1.92
N GLY A 145 -22.30 15.33 -0.75
CA GLY A 145 -22.41 14.41 0.39
C GLY A 145 -21.67 13.09 0.21
N LEU A 146 -20.82 12.96 -0.80
CA LEU A 146 -20.02 11.75 -1.07
C LEU A 146 -18.64 11.77 -0.41
N ARG A 147 -18.29 12.84 0.29
CA ARG A 147 -17.00 12.95 0.96
C ARG A 147 -16.95 12.11 2.22
N THR A 148 -15.84 11.42 2.44
CA THR A 148 -15.51 10.79 3.72
C THR A 148 -14.71 11.75 4.61
N GLY A 149 -15.05 11.82 5.91
CA GLY A 149 -14.39 12.66 6.91
C GLY A 149 -14.98 14.07 7.06
N ASP A 150 -14.93 14.59 8.29
CA ASP A 150 -15.61 15.83 8.72
C ASP A 150 -14.71 17.06 8.77
N ALA A 151 -13.39 16.92 8.54
CA ALA A 151 -12.47 18.04 8.63
C ALA A 151 -12.81 19.13 7.60
N PRO A 152 -12.84 20.44 7.99
CA PRO A 152 -13.11 21.52 7.06
C PRO A 152 -12.14 21.52 5.88
N LEU A 153 -12.66 21.79 4.67
CA LEU A 153 -11.83 21.94 3.49
C LEU A 153 -11.42 23.41 3.34
N PRO A 154 -10.12 23.72 3.25
CA PRO A 154 -9.67 25.07 2.89
C PRO A 154 -10.28 25.48 1.54
N SER A 155 -10.77 26.71 1.44
CA SER A 155 -11.40 27.22 0.22
C SER A 155 -10.42 27.50 -0.91
N ARG A 156 -9.13 27.64 -0.59
CA ARG A 156 -8.05 27.95 -1.54
C ARG A 156 -7.07 26.80 -1.66
N TYR A 157 -6.70 26.47 -2.88
CA TYR A 157 -5.74 25.40 -3.19
C TYR A 157 -4.40 25.56 -2.47
N GLU A 158 -3.83 26.77 -2.45
CA GLU A 158 -2.53 27.02 -1.81
C GLU A 158 -2.56 26.86 -0.28
N GLU A 159 -3.70 27.14 0.32
CA GLU A 159 -3.92 26.90 1.76
C GLU A 159 -4.03 25.39 2.04
N TRP A 160 -4.83 24.69 1.25
CA TRP A 160 -4.94 23.24 1.33
C TRP A 160 -3.57 22.57 1.16
N ARG A 161 -2.81 22.95 0.13
CA ARG A 161 -1.49 22.37 -0.17
C ARG A 161 -0.51 22.55 0.97
N ARG A 162 -0.48 23.73 1.60
CA ARG A 162 0.38 24.01 2.77
C ARG A 162 -0.03 23.17 3.97
N SER A 163 -1.32 23.12 4.30
CA SER A 163 -1.84 22.31 5.42
C SER A 163 -1.55 20.83 5.18
N TRP A 164 -1.81 20.35 3.98
CA TRP A 164 -1.55 18.97 3.63
C TRP A 164 -0.06 18.59 3.79
N LEU A 165 0.85 19.45 3.35
CA LEU A 165 2.28 19.25 3.53
C LEU A 165 2.72 19.28 5.00
N ALA A 166 2.10 20.12 5.82
CA ALA A 166 2.38 20.18 7.25
C ALA A 166 1.94 18.88 7.96
N ASP A 167 0.79 18.34 7.56
CA ASP A 167 0.19 17.17 8.20
C ASP A 167 0.80 15.83 7.72
N HIS A 168 1.46 15.81 6.53
CA HIS A 168 1.95 14.59 5.89
C HIS A 168 3.45 14.68 5.49
N GLY A 169 4.16 15.66 6.06
CA GLY A 169 5.56 15.91 5.70
C GLY A 169 6.53 14.81 6.09
N ASP A 170 6.18 14.02 7.08
CA ASP A 170 6.94 12.91 7.64
C ASP A 170 6.68 11.55 6.96
N LEU A 171 5.68 11.46 6.09
CA LEU A 171 5.38 10.22 5.37
C LEU A 171 6.44 9.89 4.33
N HIS A 172 6.75 8.63 4.17
CA HIS A 172 7.63 8.16 3.11
C HIS A 172 6.93 8.10 1.76
N GLY A 173 7.57 8.66 0.73
CA GLY A 173 7.19 8.47 -0.67
C GLY A 173 7.77 7.19 -1.27
N TYR A 174 7.36 6.88 -2.51
CA TYR A 174 7.82 5.69 -3.24
C TYR A 174 9.35 5.60 -3.35
N ALA A 175 10.04 6.71 -3.60
CA ALA A 175 11.50 6.73 -3.76
C ALA A 175 12.22 6.22 -2.50
N ALA A 176 11.78 6.65 -1.31
CA ALA A 176 12.32 6.18 -0.04
C ALA A 176 12.02 4.70 0.20
N MET A 177 10.77 4.28 -0.01
CA MET A 177 10.38 2.87 0.10
C MET A 177 11.14 1.98 -0.88
N ARG A 178 11.33 2.43 -2.12
CA ARG A 178 12.12 1.70 -3.13
C ARG A 178 13.57 1.51 -2.70
N ALA A 179 14.20 2.56 -2.19
CA ALA A 179 15.62 2.55 -1.83
C ALA A 179 15.92 1.80 -0.52
N GLN A 180 15.01 1.84 0.45
CA GLN A 180 15.29 1.36 1.81
C GLN A 180 14.52 0.09 2.15
N LEU A 181 13.26 -0.02 1.74
CA LEU A 181 12.38 -1.15 2.08
C LEU A 181 12.43 -2.27 1.04
N MET A 182 12.40 -1.92 -0.25
CA MET A 182 12.32 -2.91 -1.33
C MET A 182 13.70 -3.40 -1.80
N ALA A 183 14.79 -2.68 -1.48
CA ALA A 183 16.14 -2.96 -1.98
C ALA A 183 16.66 -4.39 -1.72
N PRO A 184 16.34 -5.07 -0.58
CA PRO A 184 16.80 -6.44 -0.32
C PRO A 184 16.12 -7.51 -1.20
N PHE A 185 15.09 -7.16 -1.95
CA PHE A 185 14.25 -8.11 -2.67
C PHE A 185 14.42 -7.98 -4.18
N ARG A 186 14.36 -9.11 -4.87
CA ARG A 186 14.23 -9.15 -6.32
C ARG A 186 12.78 -8.86 -6.71
N GLU A 187 12.55 -7.80 -7.47
CA GLU A 187 11.22 -7.43 -7.95
C GLU A 187 10.64 -8.49 -8.86
N ARG A 188 9.44 -8.98 -8.53
CA ARG A 188 8.67 -9.95 -9.33
C ARG A 188 7.50 -9.29 -10.04
N PHE A 189 6.97 -8.21 -9.47
CA PHE A 189 5.83 -7.48 -10.00
C PHE A 189 5.86 -6.03 -9.51
N PHE A 190 5.49 -5.12 -10.39
CA PHE A 190 5.22 -3.72 -10.05
C PHE A 190 4.14 -3.15 -10.95
N THR A 191 3.23 -2.34 -10.38
CA THR A 191 2.28 -1.56 -11.16
C THR A 191 1.84 -0.30 -10.41
N TRP A 192 1.75 0.81 -11.14
CA TRP A 192 1.04 2.00 -10.67
C TRP A 192 -0.47 1.80 -10.83
N ARG A 193 -1.26 2.46 -9.95
CA ARG A 193 -2.72 2.35 -9.97
C ARG A 193 -3.40 3.59 -9.42
N PRO A 194 -4.69 3.79 -9.70
CA PRO A 194 -5.52 4.78 -9.00
C PRO A 194 -5.54 4.51 -7.49
N TYR A 195 -5.55 5.57 -6.69
CA TYR A 195 -5.66 5.48 -5.24
C TYR A 195 -6.49 6.60 -4.62
N LEU A 196 -6.46 7.81 -5.20
CA LEU A 196 -7.05 9.02 -4.60
C LEU A 196 -8.57 8.91 -4.42
N TYR A 197 -9.24 8.13 -5.25
CA TYR A 197 -10.67 7.85 -5.10
C TYR A 197 -11.02 7.25 -3.72
N ARG A 198 -10.08 6.52 -3.10
CA ARG A 198 -10.24 5.92 -1.76
C ARG A 198 -9.86 6.91 -0.64
N TYR A 199 -9.05 7.92 -0.93
CA TYR A 199 -8.50 8.84 0.05
C TYR A 199 -9.39 10.07 0.19
N ALA A 200 -10.34 10.03 1.14
CA ALA A 200 -11.31 11.08 1.42
C ALA A 200 -12.18 11.53 0.21
N LEU A 201 -12.36 10.64 -0.75
CA LEU A 201 -13.32 10.76 -1.85
C LEU A 201 -14.33 9.60 -1.77
N HIS A 202 -14.76 9.07 -2.91
CA HIS A 202 -15.73 7.98 -3.00
C HIS A 202 -15.32 6.98 -4.10
N GLU A 203 -15.54 5.70 -3.85
CA GLU A 203 -15.11 4.62 -4.77
C GLU A 203 -15.69 4.76 -6.19
N SER A 204 -16.86 5.39 -6.35
CA SER A 204 -17.44 5.67 -7.68
C SER A 204 -16.57 6.57 -8.57
N LEU A 205 -15.55 7.23 -8.01
CA LEU A 205 -14.60 8.06 -8.76
C LEU A 205 -13.41 7.26 -9.33
N GLU A 206 -13.26 5.98 -9.01
CA GLU A 206 -12.18 5.15 -9.57
C GLU A 206 -12.15 5.16 -11.11
N PRO A 207 -13.25 4.98 -11.84
CA PRO A 207 -13.23 5.01 -13.30
C PRO A 207 -12.76 6.35 -13.86
N LEU A 208 -13.15 7.47 -13.24
CA LEU A 208 -12.70 8.80 -13.65
C LEU A 208 -11.20 8.98 -13.40
N GLU A 209 -10.71 8.65 -12.21
CA GLU A 209 -9.29 8.74 -11.88
C GLU A 209 -8.46 7.89 -12.86
N ARG A 210 -8.91 6.67 -13.15
CA ARG A 210 -8.26 5.77 -14.10
C ARG A 210 -8.17 6.37 -15.49
N ALA A 211 -9.27 6.91 -16.03
CA ALA A 211 -9.29 7.53 -17.34
C ALA A 211 -8.32 8.71 -17.43
N LEU A 212 -8.28 9.56 -16.41
CA LEU A 212 -7.36 10.71 -16.37
C LEU A 212 -5.87 10.27 -16.27
N ILE A 213 -5.59 9.17 -15.57
CA ILE A 213 -4.24 8.57 -15.52
C ILE A 213 -3.85 8.02 -16.90
N GLU A 214 -4.75 7.29 -17.57
CA GLU A 214 -4.52 6.72 -18.90
C GLU A 214 -4.31 7.80 -19.97
N GLU A 215 -4.97 8.94 -19.85
CA GLU A 215 -4.76 10.13 -20.68
C GLU A 215 -3.48 10.92 -20.33
N GLY A 216 -2.81 10.59 -19.22
CA GLY A 216 -1.65 11.34 -18.73
C GLY A 216 -1.98 12.70 -18.11
N ALA A 217 -3.26 12.96 -17.81
CA ALA A 217 -3.72 14.22 -17.23
C ALA A 217 -3.36 14.34 -15.74
N ILE A 218 -3.26 13.22 -15.01
CA ILE A 218 -2.83 13.14 -13.62
C ILE A 218 -1.91 11.94 -13.40
N GLN A 219 -1.20 11.93 -12.27
CA GLN A 219 -0.34 10.81 -11.88
C GLN A 219 -1.14 9.71 -11.18
N ALA A 220 -0.82 8.44 -11.48
CA ALA A 220 -1.23 7.33 -10.62
C ALA A 220 -0.45 7.41 -9.30
N THR A 221 -1.14 7.48 -8.18
CA THR A 221 -0.52 7.67 -6.86
C THR A 221 -0.44 6.40 -6.03
N GLY A 222 -1.27 5.40 -6.30
CA GLY A 222 -1.15 4.08 -5.68
C GLY A 222 -0.19 3.17 -6.44
N PHE A 223 0.38 2.18 -5.76
CA PHE A 223 1.15 1.13 -6.42
C PHE A 223 1.00 -0.21 -5.72
N ARG A 224 1.26 -1.27 -6.48
CA ARG A 224 1.40 -2.64 -5.98
C ARG A 224 2.75 -3.17 -6.37
N TRP A 225 3.36 -3.91 -5.46
CA TRP A 225 4.66 -4.49 -5.66
C TRP A 225 4.77 -5.86 -4.99
N VAL A 226 5.52 -6.75 -5.62
CA VAL A 226 5.90 -8.05 -5.05
C VAL A 226 7.40 -8.22 -5.21
N GLY A 227 8.09 -8.44 -4.11
CA GLY A 227 9.48 -8.84 -4.07
C GLY A 227 9.64 -10.26 -3.56
N GLU A 228 10.70 -10.90 -3.98
CA GLU A 228 11.11 -12.23 -3.54
C GLU A 228 12.51 -12.14 -2.95
N LEU A 229 12.67 -12.69 -1.75
CA LEU A 229 13.99 -12.77 -1.12
C LEU A 229 14.82 -13.82 -1.85
N ASP A 230 15.95 -13.40 -2.41
CA ASP A 230 16.83 -14.37 -3.08
C ASP A 230 17.33 -15.43 -2.08
N PRO A 231 17.47 -16.69 -2.49
CA PRO A 231 18.12 -17.68 -1.67
C PRO A 231 19.59 -17.29 -1.42
N PRO A 232 20.16 -17.66 -0.27
CA PRO A 232 21.53 -17.34 0.10
C PRO A 232 22.57 -17.96 -0.83
#